data_18523535e83353c5878ca933104f0c9e
#
_entry.id   18523535e83353c5878ca933104f0c9e
#
_cell.length_a   1.000
_cell.length_b   1.000
_cell.length_c   1.000
_cell.angle_alpha   90.00
_cell.angle_beta   90.00
_cell.angle_gamma   90.00
#
_symmetry.space_group_name_H-M   'P 1'
#
loop_
_entity.id
_entity.type
_entity.pdbx_description
1 polymer ?
#
loop_
_entity_poly.entity_id
_entity_poly.type
_entity_poly.pdbx_seq_one_letter_code
_entity_poly.pdbx_strand_id
1 'polypeptide(L)'
;MRYILSIVAMFAVTFTAAAQSDTVKIDSPQIVEQDFDNEALWQGANQAYIDGDYSVAAQLYSQIEDRGYYSARLYYNMGNTYFKIGNLGKAILYYNRALVVSPSMDDARYNLEIAEAQTKDKITEVPQFFLNRWIERLQRTMSCTAWSVVSLVLLGAALALLLIFLLSSHLSLRKAGFYGTIVSALLFIVTTAFALSERSRILNREDAIVMSSAISVKSSPDSQATDLFVLHEGTKVTISSEIEGWAEVTIADGKKGWTEMSHLERI
;
A
#
# COMPACT_ATOMS: atom_id res chain seq x y z
N MET A 1 -37.72 3.36 28.32
CA MET A 1 -37.96 3.65 26.90
C MET A 1 -37.71 5.13 26.53
N ARG A 2 -38.21 6.13 27.24
CA ARG A 2 -38.04 7.57 26.93
C ARG A 2 -36.57 8.03 26.96
N TYR A 3 -35.72 7.53 27.83
CA TYR A 3 -34.32 7.95 27.95
C TYR A 3 -33.40 7.35 26.86
N ILE A 4 -33.74 6.19 26.31
CA ILE A 4 -32.98 5.54 25.24
C ILE A 4 -33.20 6.26 23.90
N LEU A 5 -34.43 6.69 23.64
CA LEU A 5 -34.75 7.54 22.48
C LEU A 5 -34.02 8.90 22.53
N SER A 6 -33.83 9.46 23.73
CA SER A 6 -33.10 10.73 23.92
C SER A 6 -31.59 10.57 23.65
N ILE A 7 -30.99 9.43 24.01
CA ILE A 7 -29.57 9.15 23.74
C ILE A 7 -29.31 8.90 22.24
N VAL A 8 -30.18 8.15 21.58
CA VAL A 8 -30.09 7.92 20.12
C VAL A 8 -30.32 9.23 19.34
N ALA A 9 -31.25 10.07 19.77
CA ALA A 9 -31.47 11.39 19.20
C ALA A 9 -30.29 12.35 19.42
N MET A 10 -29.61 12.27 20.57
CA MET A 10 -28.44 13.07 20.89
C MET A 10 -27.22 12.66 20.06
N PHE A 11 -27.04 11.36 19.77
CA PHE A 11 -25.99 10.87 18.86
C PHE A 11 -26.29 11.24 17.39
N ALA A 12 -27.53 11.20 16.95
CA ALA A 12 -27.91 11.63 15.60
C ALA A 12 -27.73 13.14 15.39
N VAL A 13 -28.02 13.97 16.39
CA VAL A 13 -27.84 15.42 16.33
C VAL A 13 -26.36 15.81 16.34
N THR A 14 -25.50 15.12 17.09
CA THR A 14 -24.06 15.39 17.07
C THR A 14 -23.40 14.99 15.74
N PHE A 15 -23.90 13.94 15.07
CA PHE A 15 -23.37 13.53 13.76
C PHE A 15 -23.82 14.50 12.63
N THR A 16 -25.01 15.06 12.70
CA THR A 16 -25.47 16.07 11.73
C THR A 16 -24.84 17.44 11.96
N ALA A 17 -24.50 17.82 13.20
CA ALA A 17 -23.81 19.08 13.50
C ALA A 17 -22.33 19.04 13.04
N ALA A 18 -21.66 17.87 13.08
CA ALA A 18 -20.30 17.71 12.56
C ALA A 18 -20.24 17.70 11.01
N ALA A 19 -21.37 17.40 10.35
CA ALA A 19 -21.45 17.42 8.88
C ALA A 19 -21.79 18.82 8.30
N GLN A 20 -22.09 19.80 9.16
CA GLN A 20 -22.52 21.13 8.73
C GLN A 20 -21.50 22.26 8.95
N SER A 21 -20.35 21.98 9.55
CA SER A 21 -19.24 22.92 9.63
C SER A 21 -18.14 22.45 8.69
N ASP A 22 -18.14 22.93 7.52
CA ASP A 22 -17.06 23.23 6.61
C ASP A 22 -17.48 23.01 5.16
N THR A 23 -18.47 23.81 4.72
CA THR A 23 -18.40 24.29 3.35
C THR A 23 -17.26 25.32 3.33
N VAL A 24 -16.01 24.86 3.36
CA VAL A 24 -14.91 25.64 2.84
C VAL A 24 -15.29 25.92 1.40
N LYS A 25 -15.66 27.15 1.10
CA LYS A 25 -15.66 27.66 -0.26
C LYS A 25 -14.23 27.53 -0.75
N ILE A 26 -13.93 26.42 -1.40
CA ILE A 26 -12.72 26.25 -2.17
C ILE A 26 -12.99 27.01 -3.48
N ASP A 27 -12.97 28.34 -3.37
CA ASP A 27 -12.84 29.23 -4.48
C ASP A 27 -11.36 29.36 -4.79
N SER A 28 -10.77 28.31 -5.39
CA SER A 28 -9.46 28.45 -5.99
C SER A 28 -9.49 27.92 -7.41
N PRO A 29 -9.47 28.82 -8.40
CA PRO A 29 -9.33 28.45 -9.82
C PRO A 29 -8.11 27.59 -10.08
N GLN A 30 -7.11 27.58 -9.19
CA GLN A 30 -5.90 26.80 -9.28
C GLN A 30 -6.11 25.28 -9.21
N ILE A 31 -7.09 24.78 -8.45
CA ILE A 31 -7.33 23.32 -8.35
C ILE A 31 -7.91 22.78 -9.66
N VAL A 32 -8.84 23.53 -10.28
CA VAL A 32 -9.46 23.11 -11.54
C VAL A 32 -8.46 23.14 -12.70
N GLU A 33 -7.59 24.17 -12.75
CA GLU A 33 -6.57 24.30 -13.78
C GLU A 33 -5.50 23.20 -13.66
N GLN A 34 -5.13 22.83 -12.42
CA GLN A 34 -4.17 21.75 -12.15
C GLN A 34 -4.71 20.36 -12.53
N ASP A 35 -6.01 20.12 -12.36
CA ASP A 35 -6.64 18.83 -12.75
C ASP A 35 -6.73 18.70 -14.28
N PHE A 36 -7.08 19.74 -15.01
CA PHE A 36 -7.07 19.74 -16.48
C PHE A 36 -5.68 19.51 -17.05
N ASP A 37 -4.65 20.08 -16.44
CA ASP A 37 -3.28 19.90 -16.89
C ASP A 37 -2.77 18.47 -16.60
N ASN A 38 -3.17 17.84 -15.49
CA ASN A 38 -2.84 16.45 -15.21
C ASN A 38 -3.53 15.47 -16.15
N GLU A 39 -4.77 15.72 -16.54
CA GLU A 39 -5.47 14.92 -17.54
C GLU A 39 -4.79 15.03 -18.93
N ALA A 40 -4.36 16.23 -19.30
CA ALA A 40 -3.61 16.44 -20.54
C ALA A 40 -2.26 15.69 -20.53
N LEU A 41 -1.53 15.74 -19.41
CA LEU A 41 -0.30 14.97 -19.22
C LEU A 41 -0.55 13.46 -19.29
N TRP A 42 -1.62 13.00 -18.65
CA TRP A 42 -2.03 11.59 -18.67
C TRP A 42 -2.33 11.09 -20.08
N GLN A 43 -3.13 11.84 -20.84
CA GLN A 43 -3.46 11.51 -22.21
C GLN A 43 -2.23 11.56 -23.12
N GLY A 44 -1.38 12.58 -22.96
CA GLY A 44 -0.11 12.70 -23.68
C GLY A 44 0.84 11.53 -23.40
N ALA A 45 0.95 11.12 -22.14
CA ALA A 45 1.77 9.97 -21.74
C ALA A 45 1.25 8.66 -22.32
N ASN A 46 -0.07 8.44 -22.29
CA ASN A 46 -0.69 7.25 -22.89
C ASN A 46 -0.48 7.23 -24.41
N GLN A 47 -0.63 8.39 -25.09
CA GLN A 47 -0.41 8.47 -26.52
C GLN A 47 1.06 8.19 -26.88
N ALA A 48 2.01 8.83 -26.18
CA ALA A 48 3.44 8.57 -26.37
C ALA A 48 3.80 7.09 -26.16
N TYR A 49 3.18 6.43 -25.16
CA TYR A 49 3.36 4.99 -24.95
C TYR A 49 2.86 4.16 -26.15
N ILE A 50 1.68 4.51 -26.70
CA ILE A 50 1.09 3.82 -27.87
C ILE A 50 1.97 4.03 -29.11
N ASP A 51 2.52 5.22 -29.30
CA ASP A 51 3.38 5.58 -30.42
C ASP A 51 4.79 4.96 -30.31
N GLY A 52 5.12 4.35 -29.16
CA GLY A 52 6.41 3.72 -28.88
C GLY A 52 7.47 4.68 -28.34
N ASP A 53 7.10 5.94 -28.08
CA ASP A 53 7.98 6.97 -27.53
C ASP A 53 8.05 6.86 -25.99
N TYR A 54 8.53 5.69 -25.52
CA TYR A 54 8.53 5.34 -24.10
C TYR A 54 9.28 6.34 -23.22
N SER A 55 10.33 6.98 -23.74
CA SER A 55 11.07 8.00 -22.98
C SER A 55 10.21 9.25 -22.73
N VAL A 56 9.41 9.67 -23.70
CA VAL A 56 8.46 10.79 -23.57
C VAL A 56 7.34 10.39 -22.60
N ALA A 57 6.79 9.18 -22.75
CA ALA A 57 5.77 8.66 -21.85
C ALA A 57 6.26 8.66 -20.39
N ALA A 58 7.49 8.19 -20.13
CA ALA A 58 8.08 8.18 -18.79
C ALA A 58 8.20 9.59 -18.21
N GLN A 59 8.64 10.57 -18.99
CA GLN A 59 8.76 11.96 -18.54
C GLN A 59 7.38 12.56 -18.18
N LEU A 60 6.37 12.32 -18.99
CA LEU A 60 5.02 12.86 -18.75
C LEU A 60 4.38 12.21 -17.52
N TYR A 61 4.51 10.89 -17.34
CA TYR A 61 4.05 10.23 -16.11
C TYR A 61 4.78 10.73 -14.87
N SER A 62 6.12 10.93 -14.96
CA SER A 62 6.90 11.46 -13.82
C SER A 62 6.45 12.87 -13.44
N GLN A 63 6.08 13.73 -14.40
CA GLN A 63 5.53 15.05 -14.09
C GLN A 63 4.22 14.98 -13.29
N ILE A 64 3.39 13.97 -13.53
CA ILE A 64 2.17 13.74 -12.75
C ILE A 64 2.54 13.32 -11.31
N GLU A 65 3.51 12.40 -11.15
CA GLU A 65 4.00 11.97 -9.84
C GLU A 65 4.65 13.12 -9.06
N ASP A 66 5.49 13.94 -9.70
CA ASP A 66 6.16 15.10 -9.11
C ASP A 66 5.18 16.16 -8.59
N ARG A 67 3.98 16.23 -9.15
CA ARG A 67 2.89 17.07 -8.66
C ARG A 67 2.15 16.46 -7.45
N GLY A 68 2.60 15.31 -6.96
CA GLY A 68 2.02 14.62 -5.81
C GLY A 68 0.80 13.76 -6.12
N TYR A 69 0.47 13.54 -7.40
CA TYR A 69 -0.61 12.63 -7.78
C TYR A 69 -0.09 11.19 -7.87
N TYR A 70 -0.80 10.27 -7.25
CA TYR A 70 -0.46 8.85 -7.29
C TYR A 70 -1.72 8.00 -7.43
N SER A 71 -1.60 6.92 -8.19
CA SER A 71 -2.63 5.89 -8.32
C SER A 71 -2.00 4.57 -8.76
N ALA A 72 -2.68 3.46 -8.48
CA ALA A 72 -2.23 2.15 -8.94
C ALA A 72 -2.07 2.11 -10.46
N ARG A 73 -2.95 2.80 -11.20
CA ARG A 73 -2.93 2.86 -12.66
C ARG A 73 -1.75 3.67 -13.19
N LEU A 74 -1.41 4.81 -12.54
CA LEU A 74 -0.24 5.60 -12.88
C LEU A 74 1.02 4.76 -12.71
N TYR A 75 1.21 4.16 -11.55
CA TYR A 75 2.36 3.33 -11.26
C TYR A 75 2.46 2.10 -12.16
N TYR A 76 1.35 1.46 -12.48
CA TYR A 76 1.32 0.35 -13.44
C TYR A 76 1.80 0.78 -14.84
N ASN A 77 1.31 1.91 -15.35
CA ASN A 77 1.72 2.45 -16.65
C ASN A 77 3.20 2.88 -16.65
N MET A 78 3.68 3.48 -15.55
CA MET A 78 5.10 3.78 -15.37
C MET A 78 5.95 2.50 -15.39
N GLY A 79 5.52 1.47 -14.66
CA GLY A 79 6.17 0.15 -14.69
C GLY A 79 6.27 -0.42 -16.08
N ASN A 80 5.17 -0.41 -16.85
CA ASN A 80 5.15 -0.86 -18.24
C ASN A 80 6.10 -0.03 -19.11
N THR A 81 6.12 1.28 -18.92
CA THR A 81 6.96 2.20 -19.70
C THR A 81 8.45 1.94 -19.44
N TYR A 82 8.86 1.83 -18.17
CA TYR A 82 10.24 1.52 -17.82
C TYR A 82 10.67 0.12 -18.25
N PHE A 83 9.76 -0.84 -18.22
CA PHE A 83 10.01 -2.19 -18.74
C PHE A 83 10.29 -2.14 -20.25
N LYS A 84 9.54 -1.35 -21.03
CA LYS A 84 9.78 -1.14 -22.46
C LYS A 84 11.09 -0.41 -22.77
N ILE A 85 11.52 0.50 -21.89
CA ILE A 85 12.83 1.18 -21.98
C ILE A 85 13.98 0.21 -21.64
N GLY A 86 13.71 -0.89 -20.93
CA GLY A 86 14.71 -1.85 -20.45
C GLY A 86 15.30 -1.50 -19.09
N ASN A 87 14.71 -0.54 -18.36
CA ASN A 87 15.10 -0.20 -16.99
C ASN A 87 14.34 -1.09 -16.00
N LEU A 88 14.92 -2.25 -15.68
CA LEU A 88 14.27 -3.26 -14.84
C LEU A 88 14.07 -2.77 -13.40
N GLY A 89 15.03 -2.04 -12.84
CA GLY A 89 14.93 -1.51 -11.48
C GLY A 89 13.71 -0.63 -11.30
N LYS A 90 13.54 0.36 -12.19
CA LYS A 90 12.35 1.23 -12.17
C LYS A 90 11.06 0.48 -12.51
N ALA A 91 11.07 -0.45 -13.44
CA ALA A 91 9.88 -1.24 -13.76
C ALA A 91 9.39 -2.01 -12.52
N ILE A 92 10.29 -2.71 -11.84
CA ILE A 92 10.00 -3.48 -10.61
C ILE A 92 9.53 -2.55 -9.49
N LEU A 93 10.18 -1.39 -9.32
CA LEU A 93 9.78 -0.38 -8.34
C LEU A 93 8.32 0.05 -8.54
N TYR A 94 7.98 0.47 -9.76
CA TYR A 94 6.64 1.01 -10.03
C TYR A 94 5.54 -0.07 -10.02
N TYR A 95 5.83 -1.30 -10.44
CA TYR A 95 4.87 -2.40 -10.24
C TYR A 95 4.63 -2.69 -8.74
N ASN A 96 5.67 -2.66 -7.91
CA ASN A 96 5.50 -2.80 -6.47
C ASN A 96 4.69 -1.64 -5.88
N ARG A 97 4.96 -0.37 -6.28
CA ARG A 97 4.16 0.79 -5.86
C ARG A 97 2.68 0.65 -6.28
N ALA A 98 2.42 0.15 -7.49
CA ALA A 98 1.05 -0.14 -7.95
C ALA A 98 0.35 -1.15 -7.02
N LEU A 99 1.04 -2.22 -6.63
CA LEU A 99 0.53 -3.25 -5.73
C LEU A 99 0.39 -2.79 -4.27
N VAL A 100 1.17 -1.82 -3.81
CA VAL A 100 0.97 -1.16 -2.51
C VAL A 100 -0.34 -0.39 -2.49
N VAL A 101 -0.65 0.35 -3.58
CA VAL A 101 -1.91 1.11 -3.69
C VAL A 101 -3.10 0.19 -3.94
N SER A 102 -2.96 -0.81 -4.81
CA SER A 102 -4.00 -1.77 -5.17
C SER A 102 -3.46 -3.20 -5.16
N PRO A 103 -3.49 -3.90 -4.01
CA PRO A 103 -2.95 -5.26 -3.88
C PRO A 103 -3.62 -6.31 -4.78
N SER A 104 -4.85 -6.03 -5.23
CA SER A 104 -5.64 -6.92 -6.10
C SER A 104 -5.42 -6.68 -7.60
N MET A 105 -4.43 -5.85 -8.00
CA MET A 105 -4.15 -5.57 -9.41
C MET A 105 -3.34 -6.71 -10.03
N ASP A 106 -4.04 -7.69 -10.61
CA ASP A 106 -3.42 -8.91 -11.15
C ASP A 106 -2.47 -8.63 -12.31
N ASP A 107 -2.79 -7.63 -13.16
CA ASP A 107 -1.91 -7.23 -14.27
C ASP A 107 -0.55 -6.72 -13.78
N ALA A 108 -0.53 -5.92 -12.70
CA ALA A 108 0.72 -5.44 -12.12
C ALA A 108 1.53 -6.58 -11.50
N ARG A 109 0.86 -7.54 -10.86
CA ARG A 109 1.51 -8.73 -10.29
C ARG A 109 2.14 -9.59 -11.37
N TYR A 110 1.41 -9.86 -12.44
CA TYR A 110 1.89 -10.65 -13.57
C TYR A 110 3.12 -10.00 -14.24
N ASN A 111 3.04 -8.69 -14.51
CA ASN A 111 4.16 -7.97 -15.12
C ASN A 111 5.36 -7.84 -14.19
N LEU A 112 5.14 -7.74 -12.88
CA LEU A 112 6.20 -7.80 -11.87
C LEU A 112 6.95 -9.12 -11.92
N GLU A 113 6.24 -10.25 -11.94
CA GLU A 113 6.84 -11.59 -12.05
C GLU A 113 7.69 -11.73 -13.32
N ILE A 114 7.23 -11.18 -14.45
CA ILE A 114 8.00 -11.17 -15.70
C ILE A 114 9.27 -10.32 -15.57
N ALA A 115 9.18 -9.16 -14.93
CA ALA A 115 10.34 -8.28 -14.72
C ALA A 115 11.35 -8.91 -13.75
N GLU A 116 10.90 -9.47 -12.63
CA GLU A 116 11.74 -10.17 -11.66
C GLU A 116 12.42 -11.41 -12.26
N ALA A 117 11.74 -12.10 -13.18
CA ALA A 117 12.35 -13.22 -13.89
C ALA A 117 13.56 -12.82 -14.76
N GLN A 118 13.67 -11.53 -15.15
CA GLN A 118 14.78 -11.00 -15.92
C GLN A 118 15.92 -10.44 -15.06
N THR A 119 15.72 -10.28 -13.74
CA THR A 119 16.79 -9.82 -12.84
C THR A 119 17.94 -10.85 -12.78
N LYS A 120 19.13 -10.34 -12.53
CA LYS A 120 20.34 -11.17 -12.45
C LYS A 120 20.39 -12.01 -11.18
N ASP A 121 19.90 -11.47 -10.08
CA ASP A 121 19.92 -12.14 -8.78
C ASP A 121 18.74 -13.11 -8.66
N LYS A 122 19.07 -14.39 -8.49
CA LYS A 122 18.08 -15.44 -8.24
C LYS A 122 18.11 -15.81 -6.76
N ILE A 123 17.37 -15.04 -5.96
CA ILE A 123 17.33 -15.20 -4.51
C ILE A 123 16.20 -16.15 -4.15
N THR A 124 16.54 -17.25 -3.48
CA THR A 124 15.55 -18.21 -2.98
C THR A 124 15.03 -17.71 -1.63
N GLU A 125 13.74 -17.44 -1.54
CA GLU A 125 13.11 -17.04 -0.28
C GLU A 125 13.25 -18.12 0.79
N VAL A 126 13.55 -17.70 2.02
CA VAL A 126 13.49 -18.61 3.17
C VAL A 126 12.06 -19.12 3.34
N PRO A 127 11.84 -20.44 3.42
CA PRO A 127 10.52 -20.99 3.63
C PRO A 127 9.87 -20.44 4.90
N GLN A 128 8.84 -19.65 4.75
CA GLN A 128 8.07 -19.16 5.89
C GLN A 128 7.07 -20.21 6.36
N PHE A 129 6.72 -20.18 7.65
CA PHE A 129 5.70 -21.04 8.21
C PHE A 129 4.38 -20.83 7.44
N PHE A 130 3.73 -21.92 7.02
CA PHE A 130 2.59 -21.90 6.11
C PHE A 130 1.43 -20.99 6.61
N LEU A 131 1.21 -20.91 7.93
CA LEU A 131 0.15 -20.10 8.52
C LEU A 131 0.43 -18.60 8.34
N ASN A 132 1.69 -18.15 8.50
CA ASN A 132 2.07 -16.75 8.28
C ASN A 132 1.82 -16.36 6.81
N ARG A 133 2.22 -17.22 5.88
CA ARG A 133 1.99 -17.01 4.45
C ARG A 133 0.50 -16.94 4.10
N TRP A 134 -0.33 -17.76 4.76
CA TRP A 134 -1.78 -17.74 4.56
C TRP A 134 -2.42 -16.46 5.11
N ILE A 135 -2.01 -16.01 6.31
CA ILE A 135 -2.47 -14.76 6.92
C ILE A 135 -2.06 -13.57 6.04
N GLU A 136 -0.79 -13.51 5.60
CA GLU A 136 -0.32 -12.45 4.70
C GLU A 136 -1.09 -12.43 3.38
N ARG A 137 -1.36 -13.60 2.80
CA ARG A 137 -2.15 -13.69 1.56
C ARG A 137 -3.57 -13.14 1.78
N LEU A 138 -4.22 -13.51 2.89
CA LEU A 138 -5.55 -13.00 3.24
C LEU A 138 -5.51 -11.49 3.46
N GLN A 139 -4.50 -10.99 4.15
CA GLN A 139 -4.31 -9.57 4.45
C GLN A 139 -4.16 -8.74 3.16
N ARG A 140 -3.40 -9.26 2.18
CA ARG A 140 -3.15 -8.62 0.87
C ARG A 140 -4.31 -8.71 -0.13
N THR A 141 -5.44 -9.34 0.23
CA THR A 141 -6.61 -9.40 -0.68
C THR A 141 -7.33 -8.06 -0.81
N MET A 142 -7.17 -7.16 0.17
CA MET A 142 -7.88 -5.89 0.22
C MET A 142 -6.92 -4.75 0.60
N SER A 143 -7.24 -3.54 0.11
CA SER A 143 -6.50 -2.33 0.50
C SER A 143 -6.76 -1.94 1.95
N CYS A 144 -5.88 -1.11 2.54
CA CYS A 144 -6.05 -0.55 3.88
C CYS A 144 -7.43 0.12 4.06
N THR A 145 -7.87 0.89 3.05
CA THR A 145 -9.18 1.55 3.06
C THR A 145 -10.32 0.54 3.07
N ALA A 146 -10.23 -0.53 2.27
CA ALA A 146 -11.27 -1.56 2.22
C ALA A 146 -11.38 -2.31 3.55
N TRP A 147 -10.26 -2.69 4.19
CA TRP A 147 -10.25 -3.28 5.52
C TRP A 147 -10.85 -2.35 6.58
N SER A 148 -10.56 -1.04 6.50
CA SER A 148 -11.14 -0.04 7.41
C SER A 148 -12.65 0.07 7.27
N VAL A 149 -13.18 0.06 6.05
CA VAL A 149 -14.63 0.08 5.78
C VAL A 149 -15.30 -1.17 6.33
N VAL A 150 -14.74 -2.36 6.07
CA VAL A 150 -15.26 -3.64 6.61
C VAL A 150 -15.28 -3.61 8.15
N SER A 151 -14.21 -3.10 8.77
CA SER A 151 -14.13 -2.95 10.22
C SER A 151 -15.24 -2.06 10.77
N LEU A 152 -15.50 -0.89 10.16
CA LEU A 152 -16.58 0.01 10.58
C LEU A 152 -17.97 -0.62 10.42
N VAL A 153 -18.21 -1.35 9.34
CA VAL A 153 -19.46 -2.08 9.12
C VAL A 153 -19.67 -3.14 10.22
N LEU A 154 -18.63 -3.91 10.56
CA LEU A 154 -18.68 -4.91 11.62
C LEU A 154 -18.92 -4.30 13.00
N LEU A 155 -18.33 -3.12 13.28
CA LEU A 155 -18.61 -2.37 14.50
C LEU A 155 -20.08 -1.96 14.58
N GLY A 156 -20.63 -1.40 13.49
CA GLY A 156 -22.05 -1.04 13.40
C GLY A 156 -22.97 -2.25 13.60
N ALA A 157 -22.62 -3.39 12.99
CA ALA A 157 -23.34 -4.63 13.17
C ALA A 157 -23.29 -5.12 14.62
N ALA A 158 -22.12 -5.08 15.26
CA ALA A 158 -21.97 -5.47 16.68
C ALA A 158 -22.85 -4.60 17.59
N LEU A 159 -22.88 -3.28 17.37
CA LEU A 159 -23.73 -2.37 18.14
C LEU A 159 -25.21 -2.64 17.92
N ALA A 160 -25.65 -2.87 16.67
CA ALA A 160 -27.02 -3.21 16.34
C ALA A 160 -27.45 -4.55 17.01
N LEU A 161 -26.61 -5.57 16.95
CA LEU A 161 -26.85 -6.88 17.58
C LEU A 161 -26.89 -6.76 19.11
N LEU A 162 -26.04 -5.91 19.70
CA LEU A 162 -26.06 -5.61 21.12
C LEU A 162 -27.38 -4.95 21.52
N LEU A 163 -27.89 -4.00 20.75
CA LEU A 163 -29.20 -3.40 20.98
C LEU A 163 -30.33 -4.43 20.89
N ILE A 164 -30.29 -5.35 19.93
CA ILE A 164 -31.27 -6.46 19.84
C ILE A 164 -31.18 -7.33 21.10
N PHE A 165 -29.99 -7.67 21.58
CA PHE A 165 -29.80 -8.43 22.83
C PHE A 165 -30.41 -7.71 24.04
N LEU A 166 -30.22 -6.40 24.16
CA LEU A 166 -30.67 -5.60 25.30
C LEU A 166 -32.18 -5.31 25.28
N LEU A 167 -32.74 -5.04 24.08
CA LEU A 167 -34.10 -4.53 23.94
C LEU A 167 -35.14 -5.62 23.63
N SER A 168 -34.73 -6.77 23.08
CA SER A 168 -35.67 -7.83 22.68
C SER A 168 -36.24 -8.58 23.88
N SER A 169 -37.57 -8.79 23.85
CA SER A 169 -38.28 -9.65 24.81
C SER A 169 -38.25 -11.14 24.41
N HIS A 170 -37.97 -11.45 23.15
CA HIS A 170 -37.95 -12.80 22.63
C HIS A 170 -36.61 -13.50 22.91
N LEU A 171 -36.64 -14.66 23.56
CA LEU A 171 -35.45 -15.41 23.96
C LEU A 171 -34.54 -15.77 22.78
N SER A 172 -35.12 -16.17 21.63
CA SER A 172 -34.38 -16.51 20.41
C SER A 172 -33.61 -15.31 19.84
N LEU A 173 -34.24 -14.12 19.80
CA LEU A 173 -33.58 -12.89 19.34
C LEU A 173 -32.48 -12.43 20.29
N ARG A 174 -32.69 -12.58 21.61
CA ARG A 174 -31.66 -12.29 22.60
C ARG A 174 -30.44 -13.19 22.45
N LYS A 175 -30.64 -14.51 22.23
CA LYS A 175 -29.52 -15.43 21.98
C LYS A 175 -28.80 -15.07 20.68
N ALA A 176 -29.51 -14.79 19.60
CA ALA A 176 -28.93 -14.37 18.32
C ALA A 176 -28.15 -13.05 18.45
N GLY A 177 -28.72 -12.07 19.18
CA GLY A 177 -28.05 -10.80 19.48
C GLY A 177 -26.77 -10.99 20.28
N PHE A 178 -26.79 -11.82 21.33
CA PHE A 178 -25.61 -12.10 22.15
C PHE A 178 -24.47 -12.76 21.38
N TYR A 179 -24.72 -13.90 20.73
CA TYR A 179 -23.69 -14.60 19.97
C TYR A 179 -23.23 -13.80 18.75
N GLY A 180 -24.17 -13.13 18.05
CA GLY A 180 -23.85 -12.28 16.92
C GLY A 180 -22.98 -11.08 17.32
N THR A 181 -23.21 -10.46 18.48
CA THR A 181 -22.34 -9.39 19.00
C THR A 181 -20.93 -9.89 19.22
N ILE A 182 -20.76 -11.06 19.85
CA ILE A 182 -19.43 -11.64 20.12
C ILE A 182 -18.69 -11.93 18.80
N VAL A 183 -19.34 -12.58 17.86
CA VAL A 183 -18.73 -12.91 16.57
C VAL A 183 -18.36 -11.65 15.80
N SER A 184 -19.28 -10.66 15.72
CA SER A 184 -19.02 -9.40 15.02
C SER A 184 -17.91 -8.59 15.67
N ALA A 185 -17.82 -8.58 17.01
CA ALA A 185 -16.76 -7.92 17.76
C ALA A 185 -15.39 -8.58 17.52
N LEU A 186 -15.32 -9.91 17.50
CA LEU A 186 -14.09 -10.63 17.17
C LEU A 186 -13.62 -10.35 15.74
N LEU A 187 -14.54 -10.38 14.77
CA LEU A 187 -14.22 -10.04 13.38
C LEU A 187 -13.78 -8.58 13.24
N PHE A 188 -14.41 -7.65 13.96
CA PHE A 188 -14.00 -6.24 14.03
C PHE A 188 -12.55 -6.10 14.51
N ILE A 189 -12.15 -6.81 15.56
CA ILE A 189 -10.77 -6.77 16.08
C ILE A 189 -9.79 -7.27 15.03
N VAL A 190 -10.09 -8.39 14.37
CA VAL A 190 -9.22 -8.98 13.34
C VAL A 190 -9.09 -8.06 12.13
N THR A 191 -10.20 -7.52 11.62
CA THR A 191 -10.16 -6.63 10.44
C THR A 191 -9.50 -5.29 10.76
N THR A 192 -9.64 -4.79 11.99
CA THR A 192 -8.91 -3.60 12.46
C THR A 192 -7.41 -3.88 12.53
N ALA A 193 -6.99 -5.03 13.05
CA ALA A 193 -5.59 -5.41 13.09
C ALA A 193 -4.99 -5.49 11.67
N PHE A 194 -5.75 -6.03 10.69
CA PHE A 194 -5.33 -6.05 9.30
C PHE A 194 -5.19 -4.64 8.69
N ALA A 195 -6.16 -3.76 8.94
CA ALA A 195 -6.10 -2.37 8.49
C ALA A 195 -4.87 -1.63 9.06
N LEU A 196 -4.59 -1.82 10.37
CA LEU A 196 -3.44 -1.20 11.03
C LEU A 196 -2.11 -1.75 10.51
N SER A 197 -2.01 -3.05 10.27
CA SER A 197 -0.81 -3.68 9.72
C SER A 197 -0.52 -3.19 8.29
N GLU A 198 -1.54 -3.09 7.43
CA GLU A 198 -1.39 -2.53 6.08
C GLU A 198 -1.00 -1.06 6.11
N ARG A 199 -1.60 -0.27 7.02
CA ARG A 199 -1.21 1.13 7.24
C ARG A 199 0.24 1.26 7.68
N SER A 200 0.69 0.45 8.63
CA SER A 200 2.08 0.46 9.12
C SER A 200 3.06 0.16 7.98
N ARG A 201 2.74 -0.82 7.13
CA ARG A 201 3.56 -1.17 5.97
C ARG A 201 3.69 -0.04 4.95
N ILE A 202 2.59 0.70 4.70
CA ILE A 202 2.59 1.85 3.79
C ILE A 202 3.40 3.02 4.38
N LEU A 203 3.33 3.24 5.69
CA LEU A 203 3.98 4.36 6.34
C LEU A 203 5.48 4.14 6.58
N ASN A 204 5.88 2.92 6.92
CA ASN A 204 7.26 2.63 7.29
C ASN A 204 8.19 2.46 6.08
N ARG A 205 7.66 2.19 4.87
CA ARG A 205 8.43 2.07 3.61
C ARG A 205 9.78 1.36 3.81
N GLU A 206 9.73 0.20 4.45
CA GLU A 206 10.95 -0.59 4.74
C GLU A 206 11.49 -1.30 3.49
N ASP A 207 10.63 -1.55 2.51
CA ASP A 207 11.03 -2.20 1.26
C ASP A 207 11.61 -1.19 0.26
N ALA A 208 12.68 -1.58 -0.40
CA ALA A 208 13.35 -0.80 -1.44
C ALA A 208 13.83 -1.70 -2.60
N ILE A 209 14.08 -1.08 -3.74
CA ILE A 209 14.65 -1.73 -4.93
C ILE A 209 16.06 -1.19 -5.17
N VAL A 210 16.99 -2.08 -5.52
CA VAL A 210 18.33 -1.73 -5.98
C VAL A 210 18.23 -1.10 -7.36
N MET A 211 18.68 0.14 -7.50
CA MET A 211 18.60 0.92 -8.74
C MET A 211 19.90 0.89 -9.55
N SER A 212 21.02 0.60 -8.92
CA SER A 212 22.32 0.53 -9.57
C SER A 212 22.56 -0.84 -10.22
N SER A 213 23.30 -0.89 -11.31
CA SER A 213 23.60 -2.12 -12.06
C SER A 213 24.27 -3.22 -11.23
N ALA A 214 25.09 -2.82 -10.24
CA ALA A 214 25.68 -3.69 -9.22
C ALA A 214 26.11 -2.85 -8.02
N ILE A 215 25.86 -3.35 -6.82
CA ILE A 215 26.26 -2.75 -5.54
C ILE A 215 26.93 -3.80 -4.65
N SER A 216 27.97 -3.40 -3.94
CA SER A 216 28.56 -4.22 -2.87
C SER A 216 27.82 -4.01 -1.56
N VAL A 217 27.37 -5.08 -0.95
CA VAL A 217 26.82 -5.07 0.40
C VAL A 217 27.93 -5.41 1.38
N LYS A 218 28.15 -4.53 2.36
CA LYS A 218 29.30 -4.52 3.27
C LYS A 218 28.94 -4.98 4.68
N SER A 219 29.97 -5.33 5.45
CA SER A 219 29.82 -5.81 6.84
C SER A 219 29.46 -4.68 7.84
N SER A 220 29.76 -3.43 7.52
CA SER A 220 29.49 -2.25 8.34
C SER A 220 29.26 -1.01 7.45
N PRO A 221 28.67 0.08 7.97
CA PRO A 221 28.41 1.30 7.23
C PRO A 221 29.68 2.13 7.00
N ASP A 222 30.63 1.55 6.27
CA ASP A 222 31.92 2.15 5.94
C ASP A 222 32.38 1.70 4.55
N SER A 223 32.88 2.64 3.75
CA SER A 223 33.39 2.40 2.40
C SER A 223 34.58 1.42 2.37
N GLN A 224 35.36 1.33 3.46
CA GLN A 224 36.49 0.42 3.60
C GLN A 224 36.13 -0.94 4.23
N ALA A 225 34.86 -1.12 4.61
CA ALA A 225 34.39 -2.39 5.19
C ALA A 225 34.47 -3.54 4.18
N THR A 226 34.54 -4.75 4.70
CA THR A 226 34.59 -5.98 3.89
C THR A 226 33.30 -6.18 3.12
N ASP A 227 33.41 -6.48 1.82
CA ASP A 227 32.29 -6.85 0.99
C ASP A 227 31.77 -8.26 1.37
N LEU A 228 30.48 -8.38 1.63
CA LEU A 228 29.84 -9.65 1.99
C LEU A 228 29.27 -10.35 0.75
N PHE A 229 28.54 -9.60 -0.07
CA PHE A 229 27.96 -10.08 -1.32
C PHE A 229 27.63 -8.89 -2.24
N VAL A 230 27.29 -9.18 -3.48
CA VAL A 230 26.90 -8.18 -4.49
C VAL A 230 25.44 -8.35 -4.81
N LEU A 231 24.72 -7.22 -4.97
CA LEU A 231 23.35 -7.17 -5.48
C LEU A 231 23.33 -6.41 -6.80
N HIS A 232 22.35 -6.77 -7.62
CA HIS A 232 22.15 -6.14 -8.92
C HIS A 232 20.82 -5.40 -9.00
N GLU A 233 20.68 -4.58 -10.04
CA GLU A 233 19.47 -3.83 -10.36
C GLU A 233 18.21 -4.71 -10.32
N GLY A 234 17.15 -4.16 -9.73
CA GLY A 234 15.86 -4.83 -9.60
C GLY A 234 15.72 -5.75 -8.39
N THR A 235 16.80 -5.98 -7.63
CA THR A 235 16.74 -6.79 -6.41
C THR A 235 15.97 -6.05 -5.33
N LYS A 236 14.94 -6.69 -4.77
CA LYS A 236 14.17 -6.18 -3.64
C LYS A 236 14.91 -6.45 -2.35
N VAL A 237 15.00 -5.43 -1.50
CA VAL A 237 15.59 -5.46 -0.16
C VAL A 237 14.65 -4.86 0.87
N THR A 238 14.78 -5.28 2.13
CA THR A 238 14.09 -4.64 3.26
C THR A 238 15.12 -3.87 4.09
N ILE A 239 14.89 -2.58 4.31
CA ILE A 239 15.75 -1.70 5.10
C ILE A 239 15.42 -1.90 6.58
N SER A 240 16.39 -2.31 7.37
CA SER A 240 16.24 -2.56 8.80
C SER A 240 16.70 -1.37 9.65
N SER A 241 17.69 -0.60 9.18
CA SER A 241 18.28 0.54 9.89
C SER A 241 18.95 1.49 8.89
N GLU A 242 19.09 2.77 9.29
CA GLU A 242 19.78 3.79 8.50
C GLU A 242 20.72 4.59 9.40
N ILE A 243 21.94 4.78 8.94
CA ILE A 243 22.98 5.53 9.66
C ILE A 243 23.82 6.30 8.63
N GLU A 244 23.84 7.64 8.72
CA GLU A 244 24.72 8.52 7.94
C GLU A 244 24.76 8.25 6.43
N GLY A 245 23.58 7.97 5.82
CA GLY A 245 23.47 7.72 4.38
C GLY A 245 23.71 6.25 3.99
N TRP A 246 23.95 5.36 4.96
CA TRP A 246 24.01 3.93 4.79
C TRP A 246 22.71 3.26 5.25
N ALA A 247 22.29 2.22 4.56
CA ALA A 247 21.14 1.39 4.91
C ALA A 247 21.59 -0.04 5.22
N GLU A 248 21.17 -0.57 6.37
CA GLU A 248 21.23 -1.99 6.62
C GLU A 248 20.11 -2.68 5.86
N VAL A 249 20.47 -3.52 4.90
CA VAL A 249 19.53 -4.23 4.03
C VAL A 249 19.48 -5.70 4.34
N THR A 250 18.27 -6.26 4.25
CA THR A 250 18.03 -7.71 4.33
C THR A 250 17.44 -8.18 3.02
N ILE A 251 17.98 -9.24 2.42
CA ILE A 251 17.42 -9.89 1.23
C ILE A 251 16.57 -11.10 1.58
N ALA A 252 15.80 -11.62 0.62
CA ALA A 252 14.79 -12.64 0.84
C ALA A 252 15.36 -14.00 1.37
N ASP A 253 16.66 -14.25 1.20
CA ASP A 253 17.34 -15.43 1.78
C ASP A 253 17.80 -15.23 3.24
N GLY A 254 17.54 -14.03 3.82
CA GLY A 254 17.88 -13.69 5.20
C GLY A 254 19.27 -13.12 5.41
N LYS A 255 20.12 -13.00 4.39
CA LYS A 255 21.41 -12.33 4.50
C LYS A 255 21.22 -10.83 4.72
N LYS A 256 22.11 -10.25 5.53
CA LYS A 256 22.12 -8.84 5.90
C LYS A 256 23.46 -8.18 5.64
N GLY A 257 23.43 -6.89 5.44
CA GLY A 257 24.63 -6.06 5.38
C GLY A 257 24.29 -4.61 5.02
N TRP A 258 25.32 -3.81 4.82
CA TRP A 258 25.19 -2.37 4.63
C TRP A 258 25.49 -1.95 3.20
N THR A 259 24.69 -1.05 2.66
CA THR A 259 24.93 -0.39 1.37
C THR A 259 24.57 1.09 1.46
N GLU A 260 25.09 1.90 0.54
CA GLU A 260 24.72 3.32 0.49
C GLU A 260 23.26 3.47 0.07
N MET A 261 22.54 4.38 0.75
CA MET A 261 21.14 4.68 0.47
C MET A 261 20.92 5.24 -0.94
N SER A 262 21.94 5.88 -1.51
CA SER A 262 21.95 6.44 -2.88
C SER A 262 21.71 5.40 -3.97
N HIS A 263 21.94 4.11 -3.68
CA HIS A 263 21.72 3.00 -4.62
C HIS A 263 20.33 2.38 -4.52
N LEU A 264 19.52 2.83 -3.56
CA LEU A 264 18.23 2.26 -3.24
C LEU A 264 17.10 3.26 -3.50
N GLU A 265 15.97 2.77 -3.96
CA GLU A 265 14.74 3.57 -4.04
C GLU A 265 13.60 2.85 -3.31
N ARG A 266 12.95 3.56 -2.37
CA ARG A 266 11.86 3.01 -1.55
C ARG A 266 10.60 2.79 -2.38
N ILE A 267 9.91 1.71 -2.06
CA ILE A 267 8.64 1.35 -2.69
C ILE A 267 7.51 2.25 -2.22
#